data_4aadb64d1d83e1261f54c3a0015f68a4
#
_entry.id   4aadb64d1d83e1261f54c3a0015f68a4
#
_cell.length_a   1.000
_cell.length_b   1.000
_cell.length_c   1.000
_cell.angle_alpha   90.00
_cell.angle_beta   90.00
_cell.angle_gamma   90.00
#
_symmetry.space_group_name_H-M   'P 1'
#
loop_
_entity.id
_entity.type
_entity.pdbx_description
1 polymer ?
#
loop_
_entity_poly.entity_id
_entity_poly.type
_entity_poly.pdbx_seq_one_letter_code
_entity_poly.pdbx_strand_id
1 'polypeptide(L)'
;MKPVIHESAFVAENATVRGSVTIGPEAGIYFGAVLRAETAPITVGEGTNIQDNCVVHADPGFPAVIGRDCTVGHAAILHGCTIGDNTLVGMGAIVLNGAVVGRDCIIAARAL
;
A
#
# COMPACT_ATOMS: atom_id res chain seq x y z
N MET A 1 5.86 17.39 3.17
CA MET A 1 4.43 17.20 2.89
C MET A 1 3.83 16.28 3.94
N LYS A 2 2.56 16.48 4.21
CA LYS A 2 1.86 15.71 5.24
C LYS A 2 0.95 14.67 4.61
N PRO A 3 0.79 13.52 5.24
CA PRO A 3 -0.20 12.54 4.81
C PRO A 3 -1.62 13.13 4.87
N VAL A 4 -2.45 12.71 3.92
CA VAL A 4 -3.88 13.03 3.90
C VAL A 4 -4.61 11.71 4.18
N ILE A 5 -5.17 11.60 5.36
CA ILE A 5 -5.81 10.37 5.83
C ILE A 5 -7.29 10.64 6.01
N HIS A 6 -8.14 9.88 5.31
CA HIS A 6 -9.58 10.05 5.46
C HIS A 6 -9.99 9.74 6.90
N GLU A 7 -10.97 10.46 7.42
CA GLU A 7 -11.40 10.32 8.81
C GLU A 7 -11.92 8.93 9.15
N SER A 8 -12.45 8.20 8.17
CA SER A 8 -12.96 6.85 8.39
C SER A 8 -11.89 5.77 8.28
N ALA A 9 -10.65 6.13 7.90
CA ALA A 9 -9.57 5.15 7.79
C ALA A 9 -9.03 4.79 9.17
N PHE A 10 -8.60 3.54 9.31
CA PHE A 10 -7.90 3.08 10.50
C PHE A 10 -6.40 3.10 10.26
N VAL A 11 -5.66 3.73 11.15
CA VAL A 11 -4.19 3.69 11.13
C VAL A 11 -3.72 3.25 12.50
N ALA A 12 -3.05 2.10 12.57
CA ALA A 12 -2.57 1.56 13.85
C ALA A 12 -1.57 2.51 14.49
N GLU A 13 -1.54 2.54 15.82
CA GLU A 13 -0.72 3.48 16.57
C GLU A 13 0.78 3.33 16.29
N ASN A 14 1.25 2.14 15.93
CA ASN A 14 2.66 1.93 15.62
C ASN A 14 2.94 1.81 14.12
N ALA A 15 1.97 2.16 13.28
CA ALA A 15 2.23 2.29 11.84
C ALA A 15 2.96 3.60 11.58
N THR A 16 3.83 3.59 10.56
CA THR A 16 4.55 4.79 10.14
C THR A 16 3.97 5.25 8.80
N VAL A 17 3.47 6.47 8.76
CA VAL A 17 2.94 7.07 7.54
C VAL A 17 3.60 8.43 7.36
N ARG A 18 4.46 8.57 6.35
CA ARG A 18 5.26 9.76 6.14
C ARG A 18 5.20 10.26 4.71
N GLY A 19 5.15 11.58 4.58
CA GLY A 19 5.27 12.24 3.29
C GLY A 19 3.97 12.29 2.53
N SER A 20 4.05 12.27 1.21
CA SER A 20 2.92 12.46 0.32
C SER A 20 2.07 11.18 0.20
N VAL A 21 1.45 10.77 1.29
CA VAL A 21 0.60 9.58 1.36
C VAL A 21 -0.85 10.03 1.43
N THR A 22 -1.70 9.45 0.56
CA THR A 22 -3.14 9.66 0.60
C THR A 22 -3.81 8.34 0.92
N ILE A 23 -4.59 8.30 1.99
CA ILE A 23 -5.30 7.10 2.43
C ILE A 23 -6.80 7.37 2.34
N GLY A 24 -7.48 6.55 1.55
CA GLY A 24 -8.90 6.72 1.24
C GLY A 24 -9.84 6.26 2.34
N PRO A 25 -11.14 6.46 2.14
CA PRO A 25 -12.16 6.07 3.12
C PRO A 25 -12.12 4.58 3.41
N GLU A 26 -12.41 4.21 4.65
CA GLU A 26 -12.53 2.82 5.08
C GLU A 26 -11.28 1.98 4.85
N ALA A 27 -10.15 2.60 4.52
CA ALA A 27 -8.88 1.89 4.40
C ALA A 27 -8.32 1.57 5.78
N GLY A 28 -7.50 0.54 5.87
CA GLY A 28 -6.86 0.14 7.11
C GLY A 28 -5.35 -0.03 6.93
N ILE A 29 -4.58 0.63 7.79
CA ILE A 29 -3.13 0.50 7.84
C ILE A 29 -2.80 -0.10 9.19
N TYR A 30 -2.27 -1.33 9.18
CA TYR A 30 -2.19 -2.11 10.41
C TYR A 30 -0.84 -2.01 11.09
N PHE A 31 -0.61 -2.86 12.08
CA PHE A 31 0.47 -2.70 13.06
C PHE A 31 1.84 -2.91 12.45
N GLY A 32 2.75 -1.97 12.67
CA GLY A 32 4.11 -2.05 12.15
C GLY A 32 4.25 -1.78 10.67
N ALA A 33 3.16 -1.48 9.95
CA ALA A 33 3.26 -1.13 8.53
C ALA A 33 3.98 0.20 8.35
N VAL A 34 4.74 0.31 7.27
CA VAL A 34 5.52 1.52 6.96
C VAL A 34 5.17 1.99 5.56
N LEU A 35 4.62 3.19 5.46
CA LEU A 35 4.32 3.86 4.20
C LEU A 35 5.14 5.15 4.15
N ARG A 36 6.18 5.17 3.32
CA ARG A 36 7.07 6.35 3.21
C ARG A 36 7.04 6.90 1.80
N ALA A 37 6.56 8.13 1.67
CA ALA A 37 6.42 8.82 0.39
C ALA A 37 7.20 10.13 0.39
N GLU A 38 8.50 10.05 0.64
CA GLU A 38 9.34 11.23 0.76
C GLU A 38 9.76 11.81 -0.58
N THR A 39 9.87 10.97 -1.61
CA THR A 39 10.34 11.39 -2.93
C THR A 39 9.32 11.20 -4.04
N ALA A 40 8.24 10.47 -3.79
CA ALA A 40 7.14 10.26 -4.74
C ALA A 40 5.90 9.84 -3.95
N PRO A 41 4.69 10.06 -4.49
CA PRO A 41 3.47 9.82 -3.73
C PRO A 41 3.11 8.35 -3.59
N ILE A 42 2.38 8.06 -2.51
CA ILE A 42 1.71 6.79 -2.27
C ILE A 42 0.21 7.07 -2.17
N THR A 43 -0.60 6.29 -2.87
CA THR A 43 -2.05 6.39 -2.80
C THR A 43 -2.62 5.03 -2.40
N VAL A 44 -3.45 5.01 -1.37
CA VAL A 44 -4.16 3.81 -0.91
C VAL A 44 -5.65 4.05 -1.11
N GLY A 45 -6.29 3.21 -1.90
CA GLY A 45 -7.68 3.37 -2.27
C GLY A 45 -8.67 3.00 -1.16
N GLU A 46 -9.93 3.34 -1.40
CA GLU A 46 -11.02 3.08 -0.48
C GLU A 46 -11.13 1.59 -0.16
N GLY A 47 -11.33 1.25 1.11
CA GLY A 47 -11.56 -0.13 1.53
C GLY A 47 -10.34 -1.04 1.49
N THR A 48 -9.18 -0.54 1.09
CA THR A 48 -7.95 -1.32 1.01
C THR A 48 -7.33 -1.50 2.39
N ASN A 49 -6.82 -2.70 2.67
CA ASN A 49 -6.08 -2.91 3.91
C ASN A 49 -4.62 -3.26 3.62
N ILE A 50 -3.74 -2.60 4.34
CA ILE A 50 -2.30 -2.84 4.35
C ILE A 50 -1.99 -3.47 5.70
N GLN A 51 -1.70 -4.77 5.68
CA GLN A 51 -1.62 -5.54 6.90
C GLN A 51 -0.28 -5.37 7.63
N ASP A 52 -0.14 -6.10 8.73
CA ASP A 52 0.97 -5.92 9.65
C ASP A 52 2.32 -6.08 8.97
N ASN A 53 3.26 -5.20 9.32
CA ASN A 53 4.65 -5.24 8.87
C ASN A 53 4.86 -5.12 7.36
N CYS A 54 3.87 -4.61 6.64
CA CYS A 54 4.05 -4.29 5.22
C CYS A 54 4.94 -3.07 5.06
N VAL A 55 5.62 -2.99 3.92
CA VAL A 55 6.40 -1.82 3.55
C VAL A 55 5.90 -1.32 2.19
N VAL A 56 5.50 -0.06 2.14
CA VAL A 56 5.15 0.61 0.89
C VAL A 56 6.08 1.80 0.73
N HIS A 57 6.77 1.85 -0.38
CA HIS A 57 7.72 2.92 -0.66
C HIS A 57 7.61 3.31 -2.13
N ALA A 58 8.07 4.50 -2.46
CA ALA A 58 8.01 5.02 -3.82
C ALA A 58 9.31 5.71 -4.15
N ASP A 59 9.74 5.61 -5.40
CA ASP A 59 10.93 6.31 -5.89
C ASP A 59 10.53 7.41 -6.88
N PRO A 60 11.39 8.40 -7.12
CA PRO A 60 11.12 9.43 -8.14
C PRO A 60 10.74 8.79 -9.48
N GLY A 61 9.60 9.18 -10.03
CA GLY A 61 9.07 8.63 -11.26
C GLY A 61 8.34 7.29 -11.10
N PHE A 62 8.34 6.72 -9.90
CA PHE A 62 7.66 5.45 -9.61
C PHE A 62 6.77 5.61 -8.37
N PRO A 63 5.61 6.26 -8.51
CA PRO A 63 4.66 6.35 -7.40
C PRO A 63 4.09 4.96 -7.09
N ALA A 64 3.69 4.77 -5.85
CA ALA A 64 2.98 3.55 -5.46
C ALA A 64 1.49 3.87 -5.45
N VAL A 65 0.73 3.14 -6.27
CA VAL A 65 -0.71 3.33 -6.38
C VAL A 65 -1.40 2.01 -6.09
N ILE A 66 -2.12 1.95 -4.98
CA ILE A 66 -2.86 0.77 -4.58
C ILE A 66 -4.34 1.11 -4.71
N GLY A 67 -5.04 0.32 -5.49
CA GLY A 67 -6.44 0.56 -5.81
C GLY A 67 -7.36 0.35 -4.62
N ARG A 68 -8.66 0.28 -4.90
CA ARG A 68 -9.70 0.11 -3.87
C ARG A 68 -9.94 -1.38 -3.61
N ASP A 69 -10.38 -1.68 -2.40
CA ASP A 69 -10.76 -3.02 -1.97
C ASP A 69 -9.66 -4.07 -2.15
N CYS A 70 -8.40 -3.63 -2.06
CA CYS A 70 -7.26 -4.53 -2.11
C CYS A 70 -6.94 -5.08 -0.73
N THR A 71 -6.38 -6.28 -0.70
CA THR A 71 -5.85 -6.88 0.52
C THR A 71 -4.36 -7.10 0.34
N VAL A 72 -3.56 -6.43 1.16
CA VAL A 72 -2.11 -6.56 1.13
C VAL A 72 -1.69 -7.34 2.37
N GLY A 73 -1.29 -8.58 2.17
CA GLY A 73 -1.00 -9.52 3.24
C GLY A 73 0.24 -9.14 4.05
N HIS A 74 0.34 -9.73 5.24
CA HIS A 74 1.41 -9.44 6.18
C HIS A 74 2.79 -9.49 5.55
N ALA A 75 3.64 -8.53 5.88
CA ALA A 75 5.04 -8.47 5.47
C ALA A 75 5.26 -8.37 3.95
N ALA A 76 4.25 -8.01 3.18
CA ALA A 76 4.42 -7.73 1.76
C ALA A 76 5.17 -6.42 1.55
N ILE A 77 5.89 -6.32 0.43
CA ILE A 77 6.61 -5.11 0.06
C ILE A 77 6.09 -4.62 -1.29
N LEU A 78 5.56 -3.41 -1.31
CA LEU A 78 5.09 -2.75 -2.53
C LEU A 78 5.96 -1.52 -2.76
N HIS A 79 6.74 -1.55 -3.82
CA HIS A 79 7.73 -0.52 -4.07
C HIS A 79 7.56 0.07 -5.46
N GLY A 80 7.02 1.29 -5.54
CA GLY A 80 6.88 2.01 -6.79
C GLY A 80 6.02 1.31 -7.84
N CYS A 81 5.00 0.60 -7.42
CA CYS A 81 4.18 -0.25 -8.28
C CYS A 81 2.72 0.19 -8.28
N THR A 82 1.95 -0.34 -9.21
CA THR A 82 0.51 -0.11 -9.31
C THR A 82 -0.21 -1.43 -9.07
N ILE A 83 -1.12 -1.43 -8.10
CA ILE A 83 -1.97 -2.59 -7.79
C ILE A 83 -3.40 -2.21 -8.16
N GLY A 84 -3.99 -2.96 -9.07
CA GLY A 84 -5.37 -2.72 -9.51
C GLY A 84 -6.41 -3.08 -8.44
N ASP A 85 -7.63 -2.63 -8.65
CA ASP A 85 -8.70 -2.79 -7.67
C ASP A 85 -8.99 -4.27 -7.37
N ASN A 86 -9.42 -4.53 -6.14
CA ASN A 86 -9.89 -5.84 -5.71
C ASN A 86 -8.85 -6.94 -5.92
N THR A 87 -7.58 -6.61 -5.72
CA THR A 87 -6.45 -7.53 -5.87
C THR A 87 -5.97 -7.98 -4.49
N LEU A 88 -5.61 -9.24 -4.37
CA LEU A 88 -5.00 -9.79 -3.16
C LEU A 88 -3.51 -9.95 -3.39
N VAL A 89 -2.71 -9.31 -2.55
CA VAL A 89 -1.26 -9.47 -2.52
C VAL A 89 -0.94 -10.39 -1.35
N GLY A 90 -0.43 -11.57 -1.63
CA GLY A 90 -0.16 -12.58 -0.61
C GLY A 90 0.94 -12.18 0.36
N MET A 91 0.96 -12.83 1.52
CA MET A 91 1.93 -12.54 2.57
C MET A 91 3.37 -12.67 2.06
N GLY A 92 4.19 -11.66 2.36
CA GLY A 92 5.61 -11.68 2.01
C GLY A 92 5.91 -11.50 0.53
N ALA A 93 4.91 -11.22 -0.30
CA ALA A 93 5.15 -10.94 -1.73
C ALA A 93 5.90 -9.62 -1.91
N ILE A 94 6.67 -9.53 -2.99
CA ILE A 94 7.45 -8.32 -3.30
C ILE A 94 7.09 -7.87 -4.71
N VAL A 95 6.65 -6.63 -4.85
CA VAL A 95 6.32 -6.01 -6.14
C VAL A 95 7.17 -4.74 -6.28
N LEU A 96 7.89 -4.63 -7.37
CA LEU A 96 8.94 -3.62 -7.53
C LEU A 96 8.57 -2.52 -8.53
N ASN A 97 9.45 -1.53 -8.65
CA ASN A 97 9.25 -0.33 -9.45
C ASN A 97 8.73 -0.61 -10.85
N GLY A 98 7.68 0.09 -11.22
CA GLY A 98 7.13 0.04 -12.57
C GLY A 98 6.22 -1.15 -12.84
N ALA A 99 6.12 -2.10 -11.92
CA ALA A 99 5.21 -3.23 -12.08
C ALA A 99 3.77 -2.75 -12.03
N VAL A 100 2.93 -3.34 -12.89
CA VAL A 100 1.50 -3.06 -12.92
C VAL A 100 0.77 -4.37 -12.76
N VAL A 101 0.05 -4.49 -11.68
CA VAL A 101 -0.80 -5.66 -11.41
C VAL A 101 -2.24 -5.24 -11.68
N GLY A 102 -2.93 -6.00 -12.50
CA GLY A 102 -4.30 -5.69 -12.90
C GLY A 102 -5.29 -5.83 -11.75
N ARG A 103 -6.56 -5.53 -12.05
CA ARG A 103 -7.64 -5.70 -11.09
C ARG A 103 -7.99 -7.19 -10.96
N ASP A 104 -8.62 -7.54 -9.85
CA ASP A 104 -9.13 -8.90 -9.60
C ASP A 104 -8.06 -9.98 -9.69
N CYS A 105 -6.83 -9.64 -9.32
CA CYS A 105 -5.69 -10.55 -9.38
C CYS A 105 -5.37 -11.11 -8.01
N ILE A 106 -4.65 -12.23 -7.98
CA ILE A 106 -4.06 -12.79 -6.77
C ILE A 106 -2.58 -12.97 -7.00
N ILE A 107 -1.77 -12.33 -6.16
CA ILE A 107 -0.32 -12.55 -6.14
C ILE A 107 -0.05 -13.53 -5.02
N ALA A 108 0.60 -14.65 -5.35
CA ALA A 108 0.85 -15.71 -4.38
C ALA A 108 1.75 -15.22 -3.23
N ALA A 109 1.60 -15.86 -2.09
CA ALA A 109 2.47 -15.57 -0.94
C ALA A 109 3.93 -15.74 -1.33
N ARG A 110 4.78 -14.81 -0.90
CA ARG A 110 6.23 -14.78 -1.14
C ARG A 110 6.63 -14.69 -2.62
N ALA A 111 5.71 -14.39 -3.52
CA ALA A 111 6.04 -14.16 -4.93
C ALA A 111 6.90 -12.90 -5.07
N LEU A 112 7.68 -12.87 -6.13
CA LEU A 112 8.55 -11.75 -6.45
C LEU A 112 8.24 -11.23 -7.84
#